data_f00e76ab61f468fc1e6a029052fda204
#
_entry.id   f00e76ab61f468fc1e6a029052fda204
#
_cell.length_a   1.000
_cell.length_b   1.000
_cell.length_c   1.000
_cell.angle_alpha   90.00
_cell.angle_beta   90.00
_cell.angle_gamma   90.00
#
_symmetry.space_group_name_H-M   'P 1'
#
loop_
_entity.id
_entity.type
_entity.pdbx_description
1 polymer ?
#
loop_
_entity_poly.entity_id
_entity_poly.type
_entity_poly.pdbx_seq_one_letter_code
_entity_poly.pdbx_strand_id
1 'polypeptide(L)' 'MTYTVQLDSVEDIKKLSEIASEQPFEINVSKGIVTVNAKSLLALFTLIGKQVSLVAPDHADPQKFIEAVKKMGFN' A
#
# COMPACT_ATOMS: atom_id res chain seq x y z
N MET A 1 -7.05 -5.68 8.55
CA MET A 1 -5.76 -5.05 8.94
C MET A 1 -5.61 -3.70 8.26
N THR A 2 -5.17 -2.72 9.00
CA THR A 2 -4.91 -1.37 8.48
C THR A 2 -3.52 -0.92 8.94
N TYR A 3 -2.73 -0.46 7.99
CA TYR A 3 -1.37 -0.01 8.28
C TYR A 3 -1.13 1.32 7.56
N THR A 4 -0.68 2.33 8.30
CA THR A 4 -0.54 3.69 7.76
C THR A 4 0.89 3.94 7.28
N VAL A 5 1.02 4.49 6.08
CA VAL A 5 2.31 4.86 5.50
C VAL A 5 2.23 6.23 4.82
N GLN A 6 3.39 6.85 4.64
CA GLN A 6 3.52 8.10 3.89
C GLN A 6 4.10 7.78 2.51
N LEU A 7 3.41 8.18 1.45
CA LEU A 7 3.89 8.00 0.07
C LEU A 7 4.52 9.31 -0.41
N ASP A 8 5.83 9.43 -0.30
CA ASP A 8 6.54 10.69 -0.57
C ASP A 8 7.09 10.80 -1.99
N SER A 9 7.35 9.68 -2.65
CA SER A 9 8.06 9.69 -3.92
C SER A 9 7.54 8.66 -4.89
N VAL A 10 7.94 8.81 -6.15
CA VAL A 10 7.66 7.81 -7.20
C VAL A 10 8.23 6.45 -6.80
N GLU A 11 9.39 6.44 -6.15
CA GLU A 11 10.00 5.19 -5.67
C GLU A 11 9.11 4.48 -4.67
N ASP A 12 8.51 5.22 -3.74
CA ASP A 12 7.59 4.64 -2.75
C ASP A 12 6.39 3.99 -3.45
N ILE A 13 5.85 4.67 -4.45
CA ILE A 13 4.71 4.17 -5.24
C ILE A 13 5.06 2.85 -5.92
N LYS A 14 6.21 2.80 -6.59
CA LYS A 14 6.67 1.60 -7.29
C LYS A 14 6.91 0.44 -6.33
N LYS A 15 7.56 0.70 -5.20
CA LYS A 15 7.83 -0.32 -4.19
C LYS A 15 6.54 -0.88 -3.60
N LEU A 16 5.59 -0.02 -3.28
CA LEU A 16 4.31 -0.45 -2.72
C LEU A 16 3.55 -1.33 -3.71
N SER A 17 3.47 -0.91 -4.97
CA SER A 17 2.80 -1.68 -6.00
C SER A 17 3.45 -3.05 -6.19
N GLU A 18 4.76 -3.11 -6.18
CA GLU A 18 5.51 -4.36 -6.32
C GLU A 18 5.24 -5.31 -5.16
N ILE A 19 5.32 -4.81 -3.93
CA ILE A 19 5.05 -5.60 -2.73
C ILE A 19 3.61 -6.13 -2.76
N ALA A 20 2.65 -5.28 -3.09
CA ALA A 20 1.25 -5.67 -3.15
C ALA A 20 0.99 -6.73 -4.22
N SER A 21 1.70 -6.66 -5.34
CA SER A 21 1.56 -7.63 -6.44
C SER A 21 2.07 -9.01 -6.06
N GLU A 22 2.93 -9.11 -5.07
CA GLU A 22 3.45 -10.38 -4.59
C GLU A 22 2.52 -11.10 -3.61
N GLN A 23 1.48 -10.42 -3.14
CA GLN A 23 0.56 -11.00 -2.17
C GLN A 23 -0.54 -11.80 -2.85
N PRO A 24 -1.02 -12.89 -2.21
CA PRO A 24 -2.11 -13.69 -2.78
C PRO A 24 -3.50 -13.10 -2.53
N PHE A 25 -3.58 -11.90 -1.98
CA PHE A 25 -4.83 -11.20 -1.71
C PHE A 25 -4.71 -9.75 -2.15
N GLU A 26 -5.86 -9.06 -2.26
CA GLU A 26 -5.87 -7.66 -2.65
C GLU A 26 -5.53 -6.75 -1.47
N ILE A 27 -4.71 -5.74 -1.75
CA ILE A 27 -4.41 -4.67 -0.81
C ILE A 27 -5.05 -3.40 -1.37
N ASN A 28 -5.82 -2.71 -0.55
CA ASN A 28 -6.39 -1.43 -0.92
C ASN A 28 -5.66 -0.30 -0.21
N VAL A 29 -5.55 0.83 -0.90
CA VAL A 29 -4.93 2.04 -0.37
C VAL A 29 -6.01 3.10 -0.24
N SER A 30 -6.19 3.60 0.98
CA SER A 30 -7.29 4.49 1.30
C SER A 30 -6.78 5.84 1.80
N LYS A 31 -7.40 6.91 1.32
CA LYS A 31 -7.19 8.28 1.81
C LYS A 31 -8.54 9.00 1.80
N GLY A 32 -9.09 9.23 3.00
CA GLY A 32 -10.44 9.79 3.11
C GLY A 32 -11.45 8.86 2.48
N ILE A 33 -12.23 9.37 1.53
CA ILE A 33 -13.24 8.57 0.82
C ILE A 33 -12.68 7.88 -0.43
N VAL A 34 -11.41 8.15 -0.76
CA VAL A 34 -10.77 7.56 -1.95
C VAL A 34 -10.15 6.23 -1.56
N THR A 35 -10.45 5.18 -2.33
CA THR A 35 -9.86 3.85 -2.17
C THR A 35 -9.43 3.35 -3.52
N VAL A 36 -8.16 2.92 -3.63
CA VAL A 36 -7.61 2.39 -4.86
C VAL A 36 -6.92 1.07 -4.59
N ASN A 37 -6.76 0.24 -5.63
CA ASN A 37 -6.04 -1.02 -5.53
C ASN A 37 -4.55 -0.75 -5.55
N ALA A 38 -3.80 -1.30 -4.59
CA ALA A 38 -2.36 -1.09 -4.48
C ALA A 38 -1.57 -1.64 -5.67
N LYS A 39 -2.16 -2.51 -6.49
CA LYS A 39 -1.53 -3.01 -7.71
C LYS A 39 -1.66 -2.02 -8.87
N SER A 40 -2.52 -1.02 -8.75
CA SER A 40 -2.72 -0.02 -9.81
C SER A 40 -1.74 1.13 -9.65
N LEU A 41 -0.66 1.08 -10.39
CA LEU A 41 0.40 2.08 -10.33
C LEU A 41 -0.13 3.49 -10.65
N LEU A 42 -0.97 3.60 -11.69
CA LEU A 42 -1.53 4.89 -12.08
C LEU A 42 -2.41 5.49 -10.99
N ALA A 43 -3.22 4.65 -10.33
CA ALA A 43 -4.08 5.12 -9.25
C ALA A 43 -3.24 5.59 -8.05
N LEU A 44 -2.16 4.88 -7.74
CA LEU A 44 -1.28 5.25 -6.64
C LEU A 44 -0.59 6.60 -6.85
N PHE A 45 -0.29 6.97 -8.09
CA PHE A 45 0.31 8.27 -8.37
C PHE A 45 -0.56 9.43 -7.92
N THR A 46 -1.88 9.25 -7.87
CA THR A 46 -2.79 10.30 -7.39
C THR A 46 -2.65 10.57 -5.89
N LEU A 47 -1.99 9.66 -5.17
CA LEU A 47 -1.84 9.74 -3.71
C LEU A 47 -0.43 10.13 -3.28
N ILE A 48 0.42 10.52 -4.22
CA ILE A 48 1.81 10.89 -3.92
C ILE A 48 1.82 12.14 -3.00
N GLY A 49 2.72 12.13 -2.02
CA GLY A 49 2.82 13.21 -1.04
C GLY A 49 1.81 13.09 0.10
N LYS A 50 1.03 12.01 0.15
CA LYS A 50 -0.05 11.85 1.15
C LYS A 50 0.23 10.69 2.08
N GLN A 51 -0.31 10.82 3.30
CA GLN A 51 -0.37 9.73 4.25
C GLN A 51 -1.61 8.89 3.93
N VAL A 52 -1.43 7.59 3.79
CA VAL A 52 -2.50 6.69 3.36
C VAL A 52 -2.58 5.47 4.27
N SER A 53 -3.72 4.80 4.25
CA SER A 53 -3.94 3.54 4.97
C SER A 53 -3.90 2.39 4.00
N LEU A 54 -3.09 1.38 4.31
CA LEU A 54 -3.04 0.13 3.56
C LEU A 54 -3.98 -0.85 4.24
N VAL A 55 -4.93 -1.39 3.49
CA VAL A 55 -6.00 -2.23 4.03
C VAL A 55 -5.96 -3.60 3.39
N ALA A 56 -5.78 -4.64 4.20
CA ALA A 56 -5.84 -6.03 3.77
C ALA A 56 -7.19 -6.63 4.17
N PRO A 57 -7.68 -7.64 3.42
CA PRO A 57 -8.94 -8.31 3.80
C PRO A 57 -8.81 -9.01 5.16
N ASP A 58 -9.93 -9.10 5.88
CA ASP A 58 -9.94 -9.73 7.21
C ASP A 58 -9.57 -11.22 7.19
N HIS A 59 -9.86 -11.90 6.08
CA HIS A 59 -9.57 -13.32 5.92
C HIS A 59 -8.11 -13.61 5.54
N ALA A 60 -7.32 -12.58 5.26
CA ALA A 60 -5.93 -12.74 4.84
C ALA A 60 -4.98 -12.64 6.02
N ASP A 61 -3.83 -13.31 5.92
CA ASP A 61 -2.74 -13.13 6.86
C ASP A 61 -1.79 -12.08 6.27
N PRO A 62 -1.80 -10.85 6.77
CA PRO A 62 -1.01 -9.77 6.19
C PRO A 62 0.43 -9.70 6.71
N GLN A 63 0.87 -10.66 7.50
CA GLN A 63 2.16 -10.58 8.20
C GLN A 63 3.33 -10.36 7.25
N LYS A 64 3.40 -11.11 6.16
CA LYS A 64 4.49 -10.96 5.18
C LYS A 64 4.44 -9.61 4.48
N PHE A 65 3.23 -9.13 4.22
CA PHE A 65 3.04 -7.82 3.60
C PHE A 65 3.54 -6.72 4.52
N ILE A 66 3.15 -6.75 5.79
CA ILE A 66 3.58 -5.76 6.78
C ILE A 66 5.10 -5.76 6.93
N GLU A 67 5.71 -6.95 6.99
CA GLU A 67 7.16 -7.08 7.10
C GLU A 67 7.87 -6.47 5.89
N ALA A 68 7.35 -6.72 4.69
CA ALA A 68 7.93 -6.16 3.47
C ALA A 68 7.83 -4.64 3.45
N VAL A 69 6.68 -4.10 3.88
CA VAL A 69 6.48 -2.65 3.94
C VAL A 69 7.45 -2.01 4.94
N LYS A 70 7.63 -2.62 6.10
CA LYS A 70 8.58 -2.12 7.10
C LYS A 70 10.01 -2.12 6.58
N LYS A 71 10.39 -3.15 5.84
CA LYS A 71 11.74 -3.25 5.27
C LYS A 71 12.01 -2.17 4.22
N MET A 72 11.01 -1.72 3.52
CA MET A 72 11.16 -0.67 2.51
C MET A 72 11.34 0.72 3.10
N GLY A 73 11.13 0.87 4.41
CA GLY A 73 11.36 2.13 5.09
C GLY A 73 10.31 3.20 4.81
N PHE A 74 9.08 2.81 4.55
CA PHE A 74 7.97 3.76 4.43
C PHE A 74 7.74 4.47 5.76
N ASN A 75 7.53 5.77 5.69
CA ASN A 75 7.27 6.60 6.86
C ASN A 75 5.79 6.67 7.23
#